data_90a1ea48cf350a5bae28046a5b7397cd
#
_entry.id   90a1ea48cf350a5bae28046a5b7397cd
#
_cell.length_a   1.000
_cell.length_b   1.000
_cell.length_c   1.000
_cell.angle_alpha   90.00
_cell.angle_beta   90.00
_cell.angle_gamma   90.00
#
_symmetry.space_group_name_H-M   'P 1'
#
loop_
_entity.id
_entity.type
_entity.pdbx_description
1 polymer ?
#
loop_
_entity_poly.entity_id
_entity_poly.type
_entity_poly.pdbx_seq_one_letter_code
_entity_poly.pdbx_strand_id
1 'polypeptide(L)'
;MPAGVAENARFLAGKVDEVGLCLFETSACLNYGPQDLPPDLAALPLRWHAHLPVDLPWPQKSTAAQSAYPARTAATLARQVLKKAAFLEPRYAVLHPPKGSPLMQRRLLAGFAHHWKKHCHVQLLLENVAHSDIRSLGQGFLQDHGLGLCLDVGHLLGYGQKNLLLSTLPEQASLVHWSAPGDGDRHLPLTAFTGPQMQTAADLMVRFCATAVHMAEIFNWKGLADSLPILDAFAQPQPAL
;
A
#
# COMPACT_ATOMS: atom_id res chain seq x y z
N MET A 1 8.69 6.88 -11.72
CA MET A 1 9.84 7.51 -12.41
C MET A 1 10.50 6.45 -13.28
N PRO A 2 10.96 6.76 -14.48
CA PRO A 2 11.40 5.75 -15.46
C PRO A 2 12.86 5.31 -15.27
N ALA A 3 13.28 5.11 -14.03
CA ALA A 3 14.63 4.70 -13.69
C ALA A 3 14.60 3.49 -12.75
N GLY A 4 15.74 2.85 -12.53
CA GLY A 4 15.86 1.77 -11.56
C GLY A 4 15.58 2.23 -10.11
N VAL A 5 15.32 1.28 -9.23
CA VAL A 5 15.00 1.57 -7.82
C VAL A 5 16.09 2.43 -7.16
N ALA A 6 17.35 2.06 -7.36
CA ALA A 6 18.49 2.77 -6.76
C ALA A 6 18.63 4.22 -7.25
N GLU A 7 18.45 4.44 -8.55
CA GLU A 7 18.52 5.78 -9.13
C GLU A 7 17.39 6.68 -8.64
N ASN A 8 16.16 6.15 -8.62
CA ASN A 8 14.99 6.86 -8.12
C ASN A 8 15.14 7.19 -6.62
N ALA A 9 15.62 6.26 -5.80
CA ALA A 9 15.84 6.48 -4.38
C ALA A 9 16.88 7.58 -4.11
N ARG A 10 18.02 7.55 -4.79
CA ARG A 10 19.05 8.59 -4.68
C ARG A 10 18.53 9.96 -5.14
N PHE A 11 17.70 9.98 -6.18
CA PHE A 11 17.07 11.22 -6.65
C PHE A 11 16.09 11.80 -5.62
N LEU A 12 15.34 10.94 -4.92
CA LEU A 12 14.34 11.34 -3.92
C LEU A 12 14.95 11.70 -2.57
N ALA A 13 16.15 11.22 -2.25
CA ALA A 13 16.84 11.53 -1.01
C ALA A 13 16.97 13.05 -0.80
N GLY A 14 16.54 13.52 0.37
CA GLY A 14 16.48 14.94 0.72
C GLY A 14 15.31 15.73 0.11
N LYS A 15 14.41 15.06 -0.63
CA LYS A 15 13.17 15.65 -1.17
C LYS A 15 11.91 15.07 -0.53
N VAL A 16 12.03 13.87 0.01
CA VAL A 16 10.96 13.15 0.74
C VAL A 16 11.58 12.43 1.94
N ASP A 17 10.78 12.11 2.95
CA ASP A 17 11.23 11.40 4.16
C ASP A 17 11.14 9.88 4.04
N GLU A 18 10.28 9.36 3.17
CA GLU A 18 10.02 7.94 3.02
C GLU A 18 9.77 7.57 1.55
N VAL A 19 10.22 6.39 1.16
CA VAL A 19 10.03 5.83 -0.18
C VAL A 19 9.39 4.45 -0.10
N GLY A 20 8.34 4.24 -0.90
CA GLY A 20 7.74 2.93 -1.15
C GLY A 20 8.49 2.17 -2.24
N LEU A 21 8.98 0.99 -1.91
CA LEU A 21 9.56 0.07 -2.87
C LEU A 21 8.44 -0.65 -3.63
N CYS A 22 8.27 -0.36 -4.90
CA CYS A 22 7.26 -0.99 -5.76
C CYS A 22 7.76 -2.35 -6.26
N LEU A 23 7.63 -3.39 -5.45
CA LEU A 23 8.05 -4.76 -5.77
C LEU A 23 6.92 -5.52 -6.49
N PHE A 24 6.40 -4.97 -7.58
CA PHE A 24 5.12 -5.37 -8.17
C PHE A 24 5.11 -6.74 -8.86
N GLU A 25 6.23 -7.20 -9.39
CA GLU A 25 6.32 -8.46 -10.12
C GLU A 25 7.17 -9.50 -9.38
N THR A 26 6.54 -10.60 -8.98
CA THR A 26 7.19 -11.66 -8.19
C THR A 26 8.47 -12.17 -8.85
N SER A 27 8.40 -12.55 -10.15
CA SER A 27 9.53 -13.15 -10.84
C SER A 27 10.69 -12.18 -11.03
N ALA A 28 10.42 -10.92 -11.39
CA ALA A 28 11.43 -9.90 -11.54
C ALA A 28 12.11 -9.59 -10.20
N CYS A 29 11.34 -9.38 -9.15
CA CYS A 29 11.86 -9.03 -7.83
C CYS A 29 12.66 -10.16 -7.17
N LEU A 30 12.31 -11.42 -7.41
CA LEU A 30 13.11 -12.57 -6.95
C LEU A 30 14.52 -12.59 -7.57
N ASN A 31 14.68 -12.03 -8.76
CA ASN A 31 15.95 -11.92 -9.46
C ASN A 31 16.77 -10.67 -9.11
N TYR A 32 16.23 -9.75 -8.29
CA TYR A 32 16.98 -8.55 -7.87
C TYR A 32 18.31 -8.93 -7.20
N GLY A 33 19.34 -8.24 -7.62
CA GLY A 33 20.70 -8.35 -7.12
C GLY A 33 21.24 -7.01 -6.61
N PRO A 34 22.54 -6.95 -6.23
CA PRO A 34 23.18 -5.74 -5.73
C PRO A 34 23.17 -4.57 -6.73
N GLN A 35 23.01 -4.82 -8.03
CA GLN A 35 22.88 -3.79 -9.05
C GLN A 35 21.50 -3.11 -9.01
N ASP A 36 20.43 -3.85 -8.60
CA ASP A 36 19.06 -3.34 -8.53
C ASP A 36 18.80 -2.67 -7.18
N LEU A 37 19.31 -3.29 -6.11
CA LEU A 37 19.20 -2.85 -4.72
C LEU A 37 20.60 -2.82 -4.08
N PRO A 38 21.44 -1.83 -4.42
CA PRO A 38 22.79 -1.75 -3.87
C PRO A 38 22.77 -1.40 -2.37
N PRO A 39 23.71 -1.96 -1.56
CA PRO A 39 23.70 -1.81 -0.11
C PRO A 39 23.83 -0.36 0.39
N ASP A 40 24.41 0.53 -0.40
CA ASP A 40 24.57 1.97 -0.05
C ASP A 40 23.24 2.71 0.05
N LEU A 41 22.14 2.16 -0.46
CA LEU A 41 20.80 2.71 -0.26
C LEU A 41 20.42 2.81 1.23
N ALA A 42 20.93 1.92 2.08
CA ALA A 42 20.70 1.98 3.52
C ALA A 42 21.32 3.23 4.19
N ALA A 43 22.28 3.89 3.55
CA ALA A 43 22.88 5.13 4.04
C ALA A 43 22.11 6.40 3.63
N LEU A 44 21.10 6.28 2.78
CA LEU A 44 20.25 7.42 2.40
C LEU A 44 19.39 7.86 3.59
N PRO A 45 19.14 9.18 3.74
CA PRO A 45 18.26 9.71 4.78
C PRO A 45 16.77 9.46 4.43
N LEU A 46 16.41 8.19 4.25
CA LEU A 46 15.08 7.75 3.84
C LEU A 46 14.58 6.65 4.78
N ARG A 47 13.30 6.69 5.11
CA ARG A 47 12.55 5.56 5.62
C ARG A 47 11.99 4.75 4.45
N TRP A 48 11.64 3.50 4.72
CA TRP A 48 11.21 2.58 3.68
C TRP A 48 9.96 1.82 4.08
N HIS A 49 9.11 1.57 3.11
CA HIS A 49 8.13 0.50 3.12
C HIS A 49 8.15 -0.23 1.77
N ALA A 50 7.50 -1.37 1.69
CA ALA A 50 7.48 -2.17 0.48
C ALA A 50 6.05 -2.45 0.04
N HIS A 51 5.74 -2.18 -1.23
CA HIS A 51 4.56 -2.72 -1.88
C HIS A 51 4.89 -4.12 -2.39
N LEU A 52 4.17 -5.12 -1.90
CA LEU A 52 4.39 -6.53 -2.26
C LEU A 52 3.86 -6.81 -3.68
N PRO A 53 4.33 -7.90 -4.32
CA PRO A 53 3.90 -8.24 -5.66
C PRO A 53 2.38 -8.35 -5.81
N VAL A 54 1.87 -7.76 -6.88
CA VAL A 54 0.44 -7.80 -7.22
C VAL A 54 0.06 -9.08 -7.98
N ASP A 55 1.05 -9.81 -8.48
CA ASP A 55 0.94 -11.06 -9.24
C ASP A 55 1.18 -12.33 -8.38
N LEU A 56 1.04 -12.22 -7.06
CA LEU A 56 1.14 -13.38 -6.17
C LEU A 56 0.18 -14.50 -6.63
N PRO A 57 0.59 -15.79 -6.53
CA PRO A 57 -0.15 -16.92 -7.09
C PRO A 57 -1.39 -17.28 -6.26
N TRP A 58 -2.34 -16.36 -6.22
CA TRP A 58 -3.64 -16.60 -5.62
C TRP A 58 -4.47 -17.57 -6.46
N PRO A 59 -5.20 -18.52 -5.86
CA PRO A 59 -6.06 -19.43 -6.61
C PRO A 59 -7.24 -18.65 -7.21
N GLN A 60 -7.52 -18.90 -8.46
CA GLN A 60 -8.71 -18.33 -9.15
C GLN A 60 -10.02 -18.92 -8.62
N LYS A 61 -10.00 -20.20 -8.20
CA LYS A 61 -11.10 -20.92 -7.57
C LYS A 61 -10.53 -21.73 -6.42
N SER A 62 -11.09 -21.60 -5.24
CA SER A 62 -10.65 -22.36 -4.08
C SER A 62 -11.83 -22.91 -3.31
N THR A 63 -11.81 -24.22 -3.05
CA THR A 63 -12.65 -24.83 -2.01
C THR A 63 -12.02 -24.62 -0.64
N ALA A 64 -12.81 -24.77 0.43
CA ALA A 64 -12.33 -24.53 1.80
C ALA A 64 -11.08 -25.35 2.18
N ALA A 65 -10.98 -26.58 1.65
CA ALA A 65 -9.84 -27.47 1.92
C ALA A 65 -8.55 -27.08 1.16
N GLN A 66 -8.68 -26.29 0.08
CA GLN A 66 -7.55 -25.95 -0.80
C GLN A 66 -6.93 -24.57 -0.49
N SER A 67 -7.44 -23.83 0.48
CA SER A 67 -6.99 -22.44 0.73
C SER A 67 -5.67 -22.32 1.50
N ALA A 68 -5.30 -23.33 2.29
CA ALA A 68 -4.10 -23.28 3.14
C ALA A 68 -2.79 -23.31 2.32
N TYR A 69 -2.69 -24.20 1.33
CA TYR A 69 -1.48 -24.34 0.51
C TYR A 69 -1.20 -23.09 -0.36
N PRO A 70 -2.18 -22.56 -1.12
CA PRO A 70 -1.97 -21.33 -1.88
C PRO A 70 -1.60 -20.12 -1.02
N ALA A 71 -2.25 -19.94 0.13
CA ALA A 71 -1.92 -18.84 1.05
C ALA A 71 -0.49 -18.94 1.57
N ARG A 72 -0.03 -20.14 1.92
CA ARG A 72 1.35 -20.39 2.33
C ARG A 72 2.34 -20.10 1.19
N THR A 73 2.04 -20.54 -0.03
CA THR A 73 2.90 -20.30 -1.20
C THR A 73 3.02 -18.81 -1.48
N ALA A 74 1.90 -18.07 -1.52
CA ALA A 74 1.89 -16.63 -1.71
C ALA A 74 2.70 -15.90 -0.61
N ALA A 75 2.51 -16.27 0.67
CA ALA A 75 3.25 -15.68 1.78
C ALA A 75 4.75 -15.99 1.71
N THR A 76 5.13 -17.20 1.26
CA THR A 76 6.54 -17.58 1.10
C THR A 76 7.21 -16.75 0.00
N LEU A 77 6.56 -16.59 -1.16
CA LEU A 77 7.08 -15.79 -2.27
C LEU A 77 7.18 -14.30 -1.90
N ALA A 78 6.12 -13.74 -1.31
CA ALA A 78 6.13 -12.35 -0.84
C ALA A 78 7.29 -12.09 0.13
N ARG A 79 7.56 -13.01 1.06
CA ARG A 79 8.69 -12.92 1.99
C ARG A 79 10.05 -13.05 1.29
N GLN A 80 10.17 -13.92 0.30
CA GLN A 80 11.40 -14.03 -0.48
C GLN A 80 11.71 -12.75 -1.26
N VAL A 81 10.68 -12.13 -1.82
CA VAL A 81 10.79 -10.81 -2.47
C VAL A 81 11.20 -9.75 -1.44
N LEU A 82 10.48 -9.63 -0.32
CA LEU A 82 10.80 -8.65 0.72
C LEU A 82 12.21 -8.82 1.28
N LYS A 83 12.70 -10.05 1.38
CA LYS A 83 14.07 -10.34 1.84
C LYS A 83 15.15 -9.66 1.00
N LYS A 84 14.88 -9.40 -0.29
CA LYS A 84 15.81 -8.66 -1.16
C LYS A 84 16.05 -7.22 -0.67
N ALA A 85 15.05 -6.62 -0.04
CA ALA A 85 15.10 -5.27 0.51
C ALA A 85 15.23 -5.24 2.04
N ALA A 86 15.49 -6.37 2.71
CA ALA A 86 15.49 -6.45 4.18
C ALA A 86 16.54 -5.55 4.85
N PHE A 87 17.65 -5.28 4.17
CA PHE A 87 18.72 -4.40 4.66
C PHE A 87 18.31 -2.92 4.72
N LEU A 88 17.19 -2.54 4.07
CA LEU A 88 16.58 -1.22 4.13
C LEU A 88 15.60 -1.08 5.31
N GLU A 89 15.35 -2.15 6.06
CA GLU A 89 14.48 -2.20 7.24
C GLU A 89 13.07 -1.61 6.98
N PRO A 90 12.33 -2.08 5.96
CA PRO A 90 11.03 -1.55 5.64
C PRO A 90 10.07 -1.69 6.83
N ARG A 91 9.39 -0.58 7.20
CA ARG A 91 8.45 -0.55 8.32
C ARG A 91 7.17 -1.34 8.04
N TYR A 92 6.69 -1.25 6.82
CA TYR A 92 5.44 -1.84 6.35
C TYR A 92 5.65 -2.65 5.08
N ALA A 93 4.79 -3.64 4.91
CA ALA A 93 4.61 -4.38 3.67
C ALA A 93 3.13 -4.27 3.25
N VAL A 94 2.86 -3.64 2.11
CA VAL A 94 1.51 -3.45 1.56
C VAL A 94 1.14 -4.63 0.69
N LEU A 95 -0.06 -5.17 0.89
CA LEU A 95 -0.58 -6.35 0.18
C LEU A 95 -1.94 -6.04 -0.44
N HIS A 96 -2.08 -6.28 -1.74
CA HIS A 96 -3.40 -6.35 -2.37
C HIS A 96 -4.14 -7.63 -1.96
N PRO A 97 -5.41 -7.54 -1.52
CA PRO A 97 -6.22 -8.72 -1.29
C PRO A 97 -6.35 -9.59 -2.54
N PRO A 98 -6.46 -10.93 -2.41
CA PRO A 98 -6.73 -11.80 -3.54
C PRO A 98 -8.10 -11.50 -4.17
N LYS A 99 -8.25 -11.70 -5.47
CA LYS A 99 -9.56 -11.66 -6.14
C LYS A 99 -10.45 -12.80 -5.65
N GLY A 100 -11.75 -12.57 -5.56
CA GLY A 100 -12.72 -13.60 -5.20
C GLY A 100 -13.82 -13.10 -4.26
N SER A 101 -14.66 -14.02 -3.77
CA SER A 101 -15.70 -13.69 -2.80
C SER A 101 -15.08 -13.26 -1.45
N PRO A 102 -15.79 -12.45 -0.65
CA PRO A 102 -15.31 -12.07 0.70
C PRO A 102 -14.91 -13.26 1.57
N LEU A 103 -15.66 -14.37 1.50
CA LEU A 103 -15.32 -15.58 2.24
C LEU A 103 -14.00 -16.20 1.78
N MET A 104 -13.74 -16.22 0.48
CA MET A 104 -12.48 -16.71 -0.09
C MET A 104 -11.34 -15.80 0.30
N GLN A 105 -11.51 -14.48 0.16
CA GLN A 105 -10.51 -13.49 0.59
C GLN A 105 -10.15 -13.67 2.07
N ARG A 106 -11.14 -13.75 2.97
CA ARG A 106 -10.93 -13.99 4.41
C ARG A 106 -10.07 -15.22 4.67
N ARG A 107 -10.37 -16.35 4.03
CA ARG A 107 -9.60 -17.60 4.23
C ARG A 107 -8.17 -17.50 3.75
N LEU A 108 -7.97 -16.94 2.57
CA LEU A 108 -6.63 -16.80 2.00
C LEU A 108 -5.79 -15.79 2.79
N LEU A 109 -6.38 -14.66 3.18
CA LEU A 109 -5.69 -13.62 3.94
C LEU A 109 -5.38 -14.09 5.37
N ALA A 110 -6.28 -14.81 6.04
CA ALA A 110 -6.01 -15.41 7.34
C ALA A 110 -4.83 -16.39 7.29
N GLY A 111 -4.81 -17.27 6.27
CA GLY A 111 -3.71 -18.19 6.04
C GLY A 111 -2.40 -17.48 5.71
N PHE A 112 -2.44 -16.45 4.87
CA PHE A 112 -1.28 -15.63 4.54
C PHE A 112 -0.73 -14.92 5.78
N ALA A 113 -1.57 -14.23 6.53
CA ALA A 113 -1.19 -13.51 7.74
C ALA A 113 -0.56 -14.42 8.79
N HIS A 114 -1.13 -15.62 8.98
CA HIS A 114 -0.56 -16.64 9.87
C HIS A 114 0.87 -17.02 9.46
N HIS A 115 1.10 -17.31 8.16
CA HIS A 115 2.43 -17.65 7.67
C HIS A 115 3.38 -16.46 7.68
N TRP A 116 2.90 -15.26 7.36
CA TRP A 116 3.68 -14.04 7.43
C TRP A 116 4.20 -13.79 8.84
N LYS A 117 3.30 -13.69 9.82
CA LYS A 117 3.61 -13.40 11.23
C LYS A 117 4.61 -14.39 11.84
N LYS A 118 4.53 -15.66 11.44
CA LYS A 118 5.46 -16.70 11.93
C LYS A 118 6.91 -16.48 11.48
N HIS A 119 7.13 -15.79 10.36
CA HIS A 119 8.44 -15.77 9.70
C HIS A 119 8.89 -14.36 9.25
N CYS A 120 8.12 -13.33 9.52
CA CYS A 120 8.41 -11.96 9.16
C CYS A 120 7.87 -11.01 10.23
N HIS A 121 8.68 -10.06 10.66
CA HIS A 121 8.30 -9.07 11.69
C HIS A 121 7.80 -7.75 11.10
N VAL A 122 7.95 -7.55 9.80
CA VAL A 122 7.44 -6.37 9.10
C VAL A 122 5.91 -6.37 9.17
N GLN A 123 5.32 -5.27 9.61
CA GLN A 123 3.87 -5.16 9.70
C GLN A 123 3.23 -5.25 8.33
N LEU A 124 2.26 -6.15 8.19
CA LEU A 124 1.52 -6.36 6.95
C LEU A 124 0.29 -5.47 6.94
N LEU A 125 0.13 -4.66 5.88
CA LEU A 125 -1.02 -3.80 5.67
C LEU A 125 -1.81 -4.31 4.47
N LEU A 126 -3.14 -4.36 4.58
CA LEU A 126 -4.02 -4.60 3.44
C LEU A 126 -4.43 -3.29 2.81
N GLU A 127 -4.40 -3.24 1.49
CA GLU A 127 -4.82 -2.09 0.71
C GLU A 127 -6.21 -2.30 0.12
N ASN A 128 -7.04 -1.24 0.11
CA ASN A 128 -8.31 -1.25 -0.61
C ASN A 128 -8.06 -1.13 -2.12
N VAL A 129 -8.66 -2.02 -2.87
CA VAL A 129 -8.51 -2.12 -4.35
C VAL A 129 -9.87 -2.31 -5.01
N ALA A 130 -9.93 -2.26 -6.34
CA ALA A 130 -11.18 -2.36 -7.10
C ALA A 130 -12.10 -3.51 -6.69
N HIS A 131 -11.54 -4.66 -6.35
CA HIS A 131 -12.30 -5.89 -6.00
C HIS A 131 -12.41 -6.15 -4.50
N SER A 132 -11.93 -5.24 -3.64
CA SER A 132 -12.01 -5.37 -2.19
C SER A 132 -11.95 -4.00 -1.51
N ASP A 133 -13.05 -3.63 -0.87
CA ASP A 133 -13.14 -2.42 -0.03
C ASP A 133 -12.73 -2.67 1.43
N ILE A 134 -12.07 -3.79 1.70
CA ILE A 134 -11.67 -4.26 3.05
C ILE A 134 -12.84 -4.48 4.01
N ARG A 135 -13.87 -3.63 4.01
CA ARG A 135 -15.07 -3.79 4.86
C ARG A 135 -15.77 -5.13 4.67
N SER A 136 -15.79 -5.62 3.44
CA SER A 136 -16.38 -6.92 3.09
C SER A 136 -15.72 -8.10 3.79
N LEU A 137 -14.51 -7.92 4.33
CA LEU A 137 -13.84 -8.92 5.16
C LEU A 137 -14.47 -9.06 6.55
N GLY A 138 -15.30 -8.10 6.98
CA GLY A 138 -16.01 -8.11 8.26
C GLY A 138 -15.28 -7.36 9.36
N GLN A 139 -16.09 -6.94 10.35
CA GLN A 139 -15.60 -6.21 11.51
C GLN A 139 -14.58 -7.06 12.29
N GLY A 140 -13.50 -6.43 12.75
CA GLY A 140 -12.43 -7.08 13.54
C GLY A 140 -11.45 -7.92 12.72
N PHE A 141 -11.70 -8.18 11.42
CA PHE A 141 -10.85 -9.09 10.65
C PHE A 141 -9.36 -8.67 10.64
N LEU A 142 -9.07 -7.40 10.49
CA LEU A 142 -7.68 -6.91 10.48
C LEU A 142 -7.01 -7.17 11.83
N GLN A 143 -7.67 -6.81 12.92
CA GLN A 143 -7.15 -6.98 14.29
C GLN A 143 -6.98 -8.46 14.66
N ASP A 144 -7.96 -9.31 14.34
CA ASP A 144 -7.94 -10.75 14.63
C ASP A 144 -6.75 -11.45 13.99
N HIS A 145 -6.29 -10.95 12.84
CA HIS A 145 -5.18 -11.52 12.09
C HIS A 145 -3.87 -10.73 12.19
N GLY A 146 -3.85 -9.64 12.98
CA GLY A 146 -2.67 -8.78 13.14
C GLY A 146 -2.29 -8.04 11.87
N LEU A 147 -3.27 -7.69 11.06
CA LEU A 147 -3.14 -6.89 9.84
C LEU A 147 -3.42 -5.41 10.16
N GLY A 148 -2.75 -4.53 9.45
CA GLY A 148 -3.11 -3.11 9.42
C GLY A 148 -3.81 -2.74 8.12
N LEU A 149 -4.15 -1.46 8.01
CA LEU A 149 -4.76 -0.86 6.81
C LEU A 149 -3.77 0.06 6.12
N CYS A 150 -3.59 -0.13 4.82
CA CYS A 150 -3.15 0.87 3.88
C CYS A 150 -4.39 1.41 3.17
N LEU A 151 -4.72 2.69 3.35
CA LEU A 151 -5.85 3.29 2.65
C LEU A 151 -5.34 3.99 1.40
N ASP A 152 -5.73 3.51 0.22
CA ASP A 152 -5.52 4.23 -1.02
C ASP A 152 -6.73 5.12 -1.33
N VAL A 153 -6.48 6.44 -1.33
CA VAL A 153 -7.51 7.47 -1.56
C VAL A 153 -7.93 7.53 -3.03
N GLY A 154 -6.99 7.29 -3.96
CA GLY A 154 -7.29 7.20 -5.38
C GLY A 154 -8.24 6.05 -5.68
N HIS A 155 -7.98 4.87 -5.12
CA HIS A 155 -8.87 3.71 -5.21
C HIS A 155 -10.21 3.95 -4.53
N LEU A 156 -10.20 4.53 -3.33
CA LEU A 156 -11.42 4.85 -2.58
C LEU A 156 -12.40 5.70 -3.42
N LEU A 157 -11.86 6.75 -4.05
CA LEU A 157 -12.63 7.69 -4.86
C LEU A 157 -12.95 7.12 -6.24
N GLY A 158 -11.96 6.53 -6.91
CA GLY A 158 -12.09 6.00 -8.27
C GLY A 158 -13.05 4.82 -8.38
N TYR A 159 -13.05 3.94 -7.39
CA TYR A 159 -13.96 2.78 -7.36
C TYR A 159 -15.26 3.04 -6.58
N GLY A 160 -15.47 4.28 -6.13
CA GLY A 160 -16.71 4.68 -5.45
C GLY A 160 -16.97 3.90 -4.17
N GLN A 161 -15.96 3.61 -3.36
CA GLN A 161 -16.03 2.79 -2.14
C GLN A 161 -16.68 3.56 -0.98
N LYS A 162 -17.90 4.08 -1.21
CA LYS A 162 -18.64 4.92 -0.25
C LYS A 162 -18.78 4.28 1.13
N ASN A 163 -18.99 2.96 1.18
CA ASN A 163 -19.15 2.26 2.45
C ASN A 163 -17.85 2.25 3.27
N LEU A 164 -16.69 2.19 2.62
CA LEU A 164 -15.40 2.33 3.29
C LEU A 164 -15.22 3.77 3.77
N LEU A 165 -15.49 4.75 2.91
CA LEU A 165 -15.41 6.18 3.25
C LEU A 165 -16.24 6.54 4.50
N LEU A 166 -17.46 6.00 4.62
CA LEU A 166 -18.39 6.29 5.72
C LEU A 166 -18.14 5.44 6.98
N SER A 167 -17.22 4.49 6.93
CA SER A 167 -16.87 3.65 8.09
C SER A 167 -15.80 4.32 8.97
N THR A 168 -15.48 3.69 10.11
CA THR A 168 -14.37 4.07 11.00
C THR A 168 -13.03 3.44 10.59
N LEU A 169 -12.96 2.68 9.50
CA LEU A 169 -11.71 2.06 9.04
C LEU A 169 -10.65 3.08 8.60
N PRO A 170 -10.98 4.18 7.90
CA PRO A 170 -9.98 5.19 7.55
C PRO A 170 -9.18 5.71 8.75
N GLU A 171 -9.81 5.84 9.92
CA GLU A 171 -9.17 6.29 11.17
C GLU A 171 -8.12 5.29 11.70
N GLN A 172 -8.15 4.05 11.24
CA GLN A 172 -7.22 2.98 11.63
C GLN A 172 -6.08 2.78 10.63
N ALA A 173 -6.02 3.58 9.56
CA ALA A 173 -4.97 3.47 8.55
C ALA A 173 -3.59 3.76 9.18
N SER A 174 -2.64 2.85 8.96
CA SER A 174 -1.24 3.03 9.33
C SER A 174 -0.43 3.72 8.21
N LEU A 175 -0.88 3.54 6.98
CA LEU A 175 -0.32 4.12 5.77
C LEU A 175 -1.47 4.60 4.89
N VAL A 176 -1.31 5.75 4.26
CA VAL A 176 -2.28 6.32 3.32
C VAL A 176 -1.57 6.61 2.01
N HIS A 177 -2.03 5.98 0.94
CA HIS A 177 -1.61 6.30 -0.42
C HIS A 177 -2.47 7.41 -0.99
N TRP A 178 -1.83 8.43 -1.53
CA TRP A 178 -2.48 9.61 -2.08
C TRP A 178 -2.23 9.71 -3.58
N SER A 179 -3.28 9.60 -4.35
CA SER A 179 -3.32 9.91 -5.78
C SER A 179 -4.71 10.39 -6.17
N ALA A 180 -4.83 11.13 -7.26
CA ALA A 180 -6.13 11.34 -7.88
C ALA A 180 -6.47 10.10 -8.74
N PRO A 181 -7.76 9.71 -8.79
CA PRO A 181 -8.18 8.54 -9.55
C PRO A 181 -7.98 8.75 -11.06
N GLY A 182 -7.51 7.72 -11.73
CA GLY A 182 -7.37 7.67 -13.19
C GLY A 182 -7.96 6.39 -13.76
N ASP A 183 -8.18 6.34 -15.06
CA ASP A 183 -8.67 5.15 -15.74
C ASP A 183 -7.65 4.00 -15.66
N GLY A 184 -8.12 2.79 -15.44
CA GLY A 184 -7.30 1.58 -15.43
C GLY A 184 -6.24 1.56 -14.33
N ASP A 185 -6.59 2.01 -13.14
CA ASP A 185 -5.71 1.99 -11.97
C ASP A 185 -4.49 2.92 -12.09
N ARG A 186 -4.65 4.03 -12.83
CA ARG A 186 -3.60 5.04 -12.93
C ARG A 186 -3.65 5.99 -11.75
N HIS A 187 -2.53 6.20 -11.11
CA HIS A 187 -2.33 7.15 -10.02
C HIS A 187 -1.97 8.52 -10.62
N LEU A 188 -2.97 9.42 -10.66
CA LEU A 188 -2.77 10.77 -11.19
C LEU A 188 -2.29 11.72 -10.08
N PRO A 189 -1.60 12.82 -10.45
CA PRO A 189 -1.24 13.87 -9.49
C PRO A 189 -2.46 14.43 -8.76
N LEU A 190 -2.28 14.89 -7.52
CA LEU A 190 -3.37 15.46 -6.71
C LEU A 190 -3.98 16.71 -7.35
N THR A 191 -3.25 17.40 -8.24
CA THR A 191 -3.77 18.50 -9.08
C THR A 191 -4.89 18.07 -10.02
N ALA A 192 -5.08 16.77 -10.26
CA ALA A 192 -6.15 16.22 -11.07
C ALA A 192 -7.45 15.96 -10.29
N PHE A 193 -7.48 16.15 -8.97
CA PHE A 193 -8.73 16.06 -8.21
C PHE A 193 -9.76 17.06 -8.72
N THR A 194 -11.00 16.61 -8.88
CA THR A 194 -12.13 17.52 -9.03
C THR A 194 -12.43 18.25 -7.72
N GLY A 195 -13.18 19.35 -7.76
CA GLY A 195 -13.54 20.08 -6.54
C GLY A 195 -14.16 19.20 -5.44
N PRO A 196 -15.17 18.34 -5.74
CA PRO A 196 -15.73 17.41 -4.76
C PRO A 196 -14.71 16.37 -4.23
N GLN A 197 -13.81 15.89 -5.09
CA GLN A 197 -12.75 14.95 -4.67
C GLN A 197 -11.73 15.64 -3.75
N MET A 198 -11.35 16.88 -4.06
CA MET A 198 -10.46 17.68 -3.23
C MET A 198 -11.05 17.90 -1.83
N GLN A 199 -12.34 18.25 -1.74
CA GLN A 199 -13.02 18.39 -0.45
C GLN A 199 -13.04 17.08 0.32
N THR A 200 -13.40 15.96 -0.33
CA THR A 200 -13.42 14.65 0.31
C THR A 200 -12.01 14.23 0.81
N ALA A 201 -10.97 14.54 0.04
CA ALA A 201 -9.58 14.26 0.41
C ALA A 201 -9.17 15.09 1.64
N ALA A 202 -9.52 16.38 1.69
CA ALA A 202 -9.28 17.24 2.85
C ALA A 202 -10.04 16.75 4.10
N ASP A 203 -11.31 16.36 3.95
CA ASP A 203 -12.14 15.81 5.03
C ASP A 203 -11.56 14.48 5.57
N LEU A 204 -11.00 13.65 4.68
CA LEU A 204 -10.31 12.40 5.08
C LEU A 204 -9.05 12.67 5.88
N MET A 205 -8.25 13.68 5.50
CA MET A 205 -7.00 13.99 6.18
C MET A 205 -7.21 14.25 7.67
N VAL A 206 -8.26 14.96 8.06
CA VAL A 206 -8.59 15.24 9.48
C VAL A 206 -9.03 13.98 10.26
N ARG A 207 -9.41 12.91 9.55
CA ARG A 207 -9.85 11.66 10.19
C ARG A 207 -8.70 10.71 10.49
N PHE A 208 -7.56 10.87 9.82
CA PHE A 208 -6.44 9.96 10.00
C PHE A 208 -5.76 10.15 11.36
N CYS A 209 -5.24 9.05 11.91
CA CYS A 209 -4.42 9.11 13.09
C CYS A 209 -3.16 9.96 12.83
N ALA A 210 -2.76 10.77 13.79
CA ALA A 210 -1.55 11.59 13.69
C ALA A 210 -0.24 10.78 13.45
N THR A 211 -0.28 9.47 13.67
CA THR A 211 0.84 8.55 13.42
C THR A 211 0.77 7.85 12.06
N ALA A 212 -0.29 8.09 11.28
CA ALA A 212 -0.39 7.54 9.93
C ALA A 212 0.70 8.13 9.02
N VAL A 213 1.30 7.29 8.20
CA VAL A 213 2.26 7.73 7.18
C VAL A 213 1.48 8.13 5.92
N HIS A 214 1.72 9.34 5.43
CA HIS A 214 1.10 9.83 4.19
C HIS A 214 2.10 9.75 3.05
N MET A 215 1.75 9.07 1.99
CA MET A 215 2.59 8.85 0.82
C MET A 215 1.86 9.24 -0.46
N ALA A 216 2.46 10.12 -1.24
CA ALA A 216 1.98 10.40 -2.59
C ALA A 216 2.39 9.26 -3.53
N GLU A 217 1.44 8.45 -3.96
CA GLU A 217 1.66 7.33 -4.88
C GLU A 217 1.52 7.81 -6.33
N ILE A 218 2.57 8.50 -6.81
CA ILE A 218 2.61 9.12 -8.13
C ILE A 218 3.93 8.77 -8.80
N PHE A 219 3.86 8.10 -9.95
CA PHE A 219 4.99 7.45 -10.60
C PHE A 219 5.82 8.36 -11.54
N ASN A 220 5.62 9.68 -11.50
CA ASN A 220 6.47 10.64 -12.21
C ASN A 220 6.82 11.82 -11.31
N TRP A 221 8.05 12.34 -11.48
CA TRP A 221 8.56 13.40 -10.61
C TRP A 221 7.74 14.69 -10.68
N LYS A 222 7.37 15.13 -11.89
CA LYS A 222 6.60 16.36 -12.03
C LYS A 222 5.28 16.29 -11.25
N GLY A 223 4.51 15.23 -11.48
CA GLY A 223 3.25 15.02 -10.77
C GLY A 223 3.43 14.89 -9.26
N LEU A 224 4.48 14.20 -8.80
CA LEU A 224 4.81 14.10 -7.37
C LEU A 224 5.13 15.48 -6.80
N ALA A 225 6.04 16.23 -7.41
CA ALA A 225 6.44 17.57 -6.96
C ALA A 225 5.26 18.56 -6.92
N ASP A 226 4.36 18.51 -7.91
CA ASP A 226 3.15 19.33 -7.96
C ASP A 226 2.12 18.93 -6.87
N SER A 227 2.19 17.70 -6.37
CA SER A 227 1.23 17.14 -5.39
C SER A 227 1.65 17.34 -3.94
N LEU A 228 2.95 17.40 -3.64
CA LEU A 228 3.44 17.55 -2.26
C LEU A 228 2.88 18.79 -1.55
N PRO A 229 2.85 20.00 -2.16
CA PRO A 229 2.26 21.18 -1.52
C PRO A 229 0.77 21.03 -1.20
N ILE A 230 0.03 20.27 -2.01
CA ILE A 230 -1.41 20.00 -1.77
C ILE A 230 -1.55 19.07 -0.55
N LEU A 231 -0.72 18.04 -0.47
CA LEU A 231 -0.73 17.12 0.66
C LEU A 231 -0.34 17.84 1.96
N ASP A 232 0.67 18.70 1.92
CA ASP A 232 1.07 19.54 3.05
C ASP A 232 -0.07 20.48 3.48
N ALA A 233 -0.81 21.08 2.52
CA ALA A 233 -1.95 21.94 2.82
C ALA A 233 -3.10 21.17 3.51
N PHE A 234 -3.34 19.91 3.15
CA PHE A 234 -4.33 19.07 3.83
C PHE A 234 -3.93 18.76 5.28
N ALA A 235 -2.64 18.61 5.55
CA ALA A 235 -2.12 18.28 6.88
C ALA A 235 -2.13 19.49 7.84
N GLN A 236 -2.30 20.71 7.33
CA GLN A 236 -2.38 21.90 8.18
C GLN A 236 -3.76 22.05 8.84
N PRO A 237 -3.82 22.52 10.09
CA PRO A 237 -5.10 22.80 10.72
C PRO A 237 -5.90 23.77 9.87
N GLN A 238 -7.09 23.36 9.43
CA GLN A 238 -8.01 24.28 8.76
C GLN A 238 -8.38 25.41 9.74
N PRO A 239 -8.34 26.69 9.33
CA PRO A 239 -8.81 27.76 10.19
C PRO A 239 -10.27 27.46 10.57
N ALA A 240 -10.57 27.53 11.85
CA ALA A 240 -11.94 27.37 12.34
C ALA A 240 -12.83 28.39 11.62
N LEU A 241 -13.87 27.92 10.90
CA LEU A 241 -14.89 28.75 10.28
C LEU A 241 -15.76 29.43 11.34
#